data_17060d10d356b90735c55ed38d808c35
#
_entry.id   17060d10d356b90735c55ed38d808c35
#
_cell.length_a   1.000
_cell.length_b   1.000
_cell.length_c   1.000
_cell.angle_alpha   90.00
_cell.angle_beta   90.00
_cell.angle_gamma   90.00
#
_symmetry.space_group_name_H-M   'P 1'
#
loop_
_entity.id
_entity.type
_entity.pdbx_description
1 polymer ?
#
loop_
_entity_poly.entity_id
_entity_poly.type
_entity_poly.pdbx_seq_one_letter_code
_entity_poly.pdbx_strand_id
1 'polypeptide(L)'
;MESWELTDQWGGSKIKLNDRQLYDTNLTLQKRYAYLPWSQGAGKTVSGTVQGMYRLAHGQTDYVFVVSSAISIETTWAPFLAKYRIPHKVIRDRKDLRKVYPGDFVLITLGRVKNYKKYIQKVVRLASRKLFLIYDEAKNSSALEASDDVGKLTKATLACFGALRYKLLMSGTSINNNVVESYPQLLLLYNGSANMLCKARQLYSVNEETGEYEAYENDRYMQEYPPYIEGLNYFRHSHLPEKLTVFGVVQRRQDILNAGELREIISYTMVTRTFQEVTGKNLEHRRELRAKMNPAEEDLYQVALKEFYRLEKEYFKSTNMSARKMAQARIIAQIKIMLRICTCATVFQDYKGPEITGRMEAIFDEIRRIPTNKRVTIGVRQNNIVRAYAKAAQKAFPDRPVFTITGSDYQPHQRRELIYGRFEDFDNAILVCIQQSLSESISIDSVDYCFIAELHWNDSKMSQFYYRFIRYISTREKYIYYVNFPESIETNLIYLLVSKERMLRFLKGQDISFEELFAEMGFSLPHHRGAVFRGYDEEGRPELYWGQQQIAA
;
A
#
# COMPACT_ATOMS: atom_id res chain seq x y z
N MET A 1 3.58 13.86 28.49
CA MET A 1 4.51 12.84 29.03
C MET A 1 5.93 13.29 28.73
N GLU A 2 6.81 13.19 29.70
CA GLU A 2 8.25 13.53 29.51
C GLU A 2 9.05 12.35 28.97
N SER A 3 8.67 11.12 29.33
CA SER A 3 9.24 9.89 28.80
C SER A 3 8.22 8.76 28.88
N TRP A 4 8.46 7.69 28.16
CA TRP A 4 7.67 6.46 28.24
C TRP A 4 8.53 5.24 27.93
N GLU A 5 8.48 4.26 28.81
CA GLU A 5 9.23 3.02 28.72
C GLU A 5 8.35 1.83 29.08
N LEU A 6 8.44 0.75 28.32
CA LEU A 6 7.87 -0.55 28.64
C LEU A 6 9.00 -1.54 28.90
N THR A 7 8.91 -2.26 30.01
CA THR A 7 9.84 -3.34 30.35
C THR A 7 9.18 -4.68 30.10
N ASP A 8 9.87 -5.62 29.47
CA ASP A 8 9.33 -6.95 29.21
C ASP A 8 9.15 -7.77 30.50
N GLN A 9 8.47 -8.91 30.36
CA GLN A 9 8.13 -9.77 31.51
C GLN A 9 9.36 -10.42 32.19
N TRP A 10 10.51 -10.42 31.52
CA TRP A 10 11.76 -10.97 32.07
C TRP A 10 12.70 -9.89 32.60
N GLY A 11 12.32 -8.61 32.48
CA GLY A 11 13.13 -7.48 32.94
C GLY A 11 14.34 -7.16 32.05
N GLY A 12 14.54 -7.90 30.96
CA GLY A 12 15.73 -7.81 30.13
C GLY A 12 15.63 -6.88 28.93
N SER A 13 14.42 -6.70 28.39
CA SER A 13 14.19 -5.89 27.20
C SER A 13 13.28 -4.70 27.50
N LYS A 14 13.81 -3.51 27.28
CA LYS A 14 13.06 -2.26 27.43
C LYS A 14 12.81 -1.66 26.07
N ILE A 15 11.60 -1.13 25.86
CA ILE A 15 11.25 -0.35 24.68
C ILE A 15 10.86 1.06 25.12
N LYS A 16 11.49 2.03 24.52
CA LYS A 16 11.28 3.45 24.78
C LYS A 16 10.90 4.15 23.50
N LEU A 17 9.94 5.09 23.57
CA LEU A 17 9.71 6.01 22.46
C LEU A 17 10.92 6.92 22.32
N ASN A 18 11.40 7.12 21.09
CA ASN A 18 12.39 8.17 20.84
C ASN A 18 11.73 9.56 20.90
N ASP A 19 12.54 10.61 20.87
CA ASP A 19 12.05 11.98 21.06
C ASP A 19 10.97 12.37 20.03
N ARG A 20 11.14 11.96 18.79
CA ARG A 20 10.15 12.24 17.75
C ARG A 20 8.86 11.44 17.96
N GLN A 21 8.97 10.16 18.24
CA GLN A 21 7.81 9.32 18.56
C GLN A 21 7.07 9.86 19.80
N LEU A 22 7.81 10.27 20.81
CA LEU A 22 7.24 10.83 22.04
C LEU A 22 6.53 12.16 21.76
N TYR A 23 7.15 13.06 20.99
CA TYR A 23 6.54 14.31 20.56
C TYR A 23 5.22 14.10 19.82
N ASP A 24 5.23 13.27 18.79
CA ASP A 24 4.05 12.99 17.97
C ASP A 24 2.96 12.23 18.75
N THR A 25 3.36 11.34 19.66
CA THR A 25 2.44 10.66 20.60
C THR A 25 1.77 11.65 21.52
N ASN A 26 2.50 12.60 22.10
CA ASN A 26 1.95 13.66 22.94
C ASN A 26 1.01 14.58 22.14
N LEU A 27 1.39 14.96 20.92
CA LEU A 27 0.55 15.77 20.03
C LEU A 27 -0.80 15.08 19.75
N THR A 28 -0.78 13.77 19.49
CA THR A 28 -2.01 13.01 19.20
C THR A 28 -2.82 12.69 20.44
N LEU A 29 -2.21 12.57 21.62
CA LEU A 29 -2.91 12.42 22.89
C LEU A 29 -3.76 13.64 23.27
N GLN A 30 -3.34 14.85 22.88
CA GLN A 30 -4.10 16.07 23.09
C GLN A 30 -5.37 16.12 22.23
N LYS A 31 -5.41 15.33 21.13
CA LYS A 31 -6.55 15.26 20.22
C LYS A 31 -7.52 14.13 20.64
N ARG A 32 -8.80 14.33 20.39
CA ARG A 32 -9.80 13.28 20.59
C ARG A 32 -9.69 12.19 19.52
N TYR A 33 -9.32 12.58 18.32
CA TYR A 33 -9.13 11.69 17.20
C TYR A 33 -7.92 12.14 16.38
N ALA A 34 -7.13 11.17 15.98
CA ALA A 34 -5.91 11.39 15.22
C ALA A 34 -5.64 10.25 14.24
N TYR A 35 -4.84 10.54 13.25
CA TYR A 35 -4.32 9.56 12.31
C TYR A 35 -2.79 9.64 12.27
N LEU A 36 -2.12 8.51 12.44
CA LEU A 36 -0.68 8.34 12.34
C LEU A 36 -0.30 7.56 11.08
N PRO A 37 -0.23 8.20 9.92
CA PRO A 37 0.26 7.57 8.69
C PRO A 37 1.79 7.59 8.66
N TRP A 38 2.41 7.04 9.68
CA TRP A 38 3.86 6.86 9.74
C TRP A 38 4.30 5.74 8.82
N SER A 39 5.48 5.86 8.23
CA SER A 39 6.07 4.80 7.42
C SER A 39 6.11 3.46 8.18
N GLN A 40 6.17 2.37 7.44
CA GLN A 40 6.26 1.04 8.05
C GLN A 40 7.57 0.91 8.84
N GLY A 41 7.54 0.13 9.91
CA GLY A 41 8.71 -0.02 10.78
C GLY A 41 8.96 1.14 11.75
N ALA A 42 8.22 2.26 11.69
CA ALA A 42 8.41 3.46 12.49
C ALA A 42 7.87 3.38 13.95
N GLY A 43 7.37 2.22 14.40
CA GLY A 43 6.96 2.03 15.80
C GLY A 43 5.51 2.39 16.13
N LYS A 44 4.60 2.39 15.14
CA LYS A 44 3.17 2.69 15.34
C LYS A 44 2.51 1.89 16.46
N THR A 45 2.77 0.59 16.52
CA THR A 45 2.21 -0.30 17.55
C THR A 45 2.58 0.16 18.95
N VAL A 46 3.82 0.58 19.16
CA VAL A 46 4.30 1.10 20.44
C VAL A 46 3.58 2.39 20.79
N SER A 47 3.52 3.35 19.88
CA SER A 47 2.81 4.62 20.07
C SER A 47 1.32 4.40 20.40
N GLY A 48 0.63 3.52 19.64
CA GLY A 48 -0.77 3.17 19.90
C GLY A 48 -0.99 2.55 21.27
N THR A 49 -0.11 1.62 21.66
CA THR A 49 -0.17 0.98 22.99
C THR A 49 0.02 2.00 24.11
N VAL A 50 1.02 2.86 24.00
CA VAL A 50 1.29 3.94 24.97
C VAL A 50 0.08 4.86 25.11
N GLN A 51 -0.54 5.27 24.01
CA GLN A 51 -1.75 6.10 24.04
C GLN A 51 -2.92 5.39 24.73
N GLY A 52 -3.11 4.10 24.44
CA GLY A 52 -4.14 3.28 25.10
C GLY A 52 -3.93 3.21 26.61
N MET A 53 -2.72 2.88 27.05
CA MET A 53 -2.37 2.82 28.48
C MET A 53 -2.53 4.18 29.17
N TYR A 54 -2.08 5.26 28.52
CA TYR A 54 -2.25 6.62 29.05
C TYR A 54 -3.73 6.96 29.29
N ARG A 55 -4.60 6.70 28.31
CA ARG A 55 -6.03 6.99 28.42
C ARG A 55 -6.74 6.15 29.48
N LEU A 56 -6.36 4.89 29.63
CA LEU A 56 -6.85 4.03 30.72
C LEU A 56 -6.41 4.55 32.08
N ALA A 57 -5.12 4.85 32.25
CA ALA A 57 -4.57 5.33 33.53
C ALA A 57 -5.17 6.67 33.99
N HIS A 58 -5.56 7.53 33.04
CA HIS A 58 -6.18 8.83 33.33
C HIS A 58 -7.72 8.81 33.33
N GLY A 59 -8.35 7.62 33.30
CA GLY A 59 -9.80 7.46 33.33
C GLY A 59 -10.54 8.08 32.12
N GLN A 60 -9.84 8.34 31.05
CA GLN A 60 -10.44 8.87 29.81
C GLN A 60 -11.24 7.81 29.08
N THR A 61 -10.82 6.56 29.18
CA THR A 61 -11.48 5.39 28.60
C THR A 61 -11.42 4.21 29.57
N ASP A 62 -12.38 3.29 29.44
CA ASP A 62 -12.42 2.04 30.22
C ASP A 62 -11.85 0.86 29.42
N TYR A 63 -11.85 0.95 28.08
CA TYR A 63 -11.39 -0.11 27.17
C TYR A 63 -10.58 0.46 26.02
N VAL A 64 -9.65 -0.33 25.51
CA VAL A 64 -8.91 -0.04 24.27
C VAL A 64 -9.26 -1.10 23.23
N PHE A 65 -9.97 -0.73 22.16
CA PHE A 65 -10.28 -1.63 21.05
C PHE A 65 -9.22 -1.49 19.96
N VAL A 66 -8.52 -2.59 19.66
CA VAL A 66 -7.57 -2.68 18.57
C VAL A 66 -8.19 -3.46 17.43
N VAL A 67 -8.45 -2.77 16.32
CA VAL A 67 -8.97 -3.38 15.08
C VAL A 67 -7.82 -3.51 14.09
N SER A 68 -7.53 -4.72 13.65
CA SER A 68 -6.45 -4.98 12.68
C SER A 68 -6.71 -6.25 11.85
N SER A 69 -5.79 -6.61 10.96
CA SER A 69 -5.82 -7.89 10.24
C SER A 69 -5.65 -9.07 11.20
N ALA A 70 -6.14 -10.26 10.84
CA ALA A 70 -5.98 -11.47 11.67
C ALA A 70 -4.51 -11.76 11.95
N ILE A 71 -3.68 -11.66 10.93
CA ILE A 71 -2.24 -11.90 11.03
C ILE A 71 -1.59 -10.87 11.96
N SER A 72 -1.88 -9.57 11.80
CA SER A 72 -1.32 -8.54 12.69
C SER A 72 -1.72 -8.74 14.16
N ILE A 73 -2.95 -9.16 14.42
CA ILE A 73 -3.39 -9.48 15.78
C ILE A 73 -2.60 -10.65 16.35
N GLU A 74 -2.46 -11.74 15.62
CA GLU A 74 -1.82 -12.96 16.12
C GLU A 74 -0.29 -12.86 16.19
N THR A 75 0.33 -12.11 15.30
CA THR A 75 1.79 -12.09 15.17
C THR A 75 2.45 -10.82 15.67
N THR A 76 1.68 -9.75 15.86
CA THR A 76 2.21 -8.45 16.30
C THR A 76 1.56 -8.00 17.61
N TRP A 77 0.25 -7.75 17.60
CA TRP A 77 -0.43 -7.14 18.74
C TRP A 77 -0.48 -8.05 19.98
N ALA A 78 -1.01 -9.27 19.86
CA ALA A 78 -1.15 -10.16 21.01
C ALA A 78 0.21 -10.56 21.59
N PRO A 79 1.24 -10.97 20.81
CA PRO A 79 2.57 -11.22 21.34
C PRO A 79 3.23 -10.00 21.97
N PHE A 80 3.05 -8.81 21.37
CA PHE A 80 3.59 -7.58 21.93
C PHE A 80 2.97 -7.25 23.30
N LEU A 81 1.64 -7.25 23.41
CA LEU A 81 0.96 -6.97 24.68
C LEU A 81 1.29 -8.03 25.75
N ALA A 82 1.37 -9.31 25.37
CA ALA A 82 1.78 -10.39 26.26
C ALA A 82 3.21 -10.18 26.79
N LYS A 83 4.16 -9.86 25.90
CA LYS A 83 5.55 -9.59 26.24
C LYS A 83 5.69 -8.52 27.34
N TYR A 84 4.88 -7.47 27.27
CA TYR A 84 4.91 -6.36 28.21
C TYR A 84 3.84 -6.44 29.32
N ARG A 85 3.22 -7.61 29.53
CA ARG A 85 2.21 -7.89 30.57
C ARG A 85 1.02 -6.94 30.54
N ILE A 86 0.65 -6.47 29.35
CA ILE A 86 -0.51 -5.58 29.20
C ILE A 86 -1.76 -6.45 29.08
N PRO A 87 -2.78 -6.23 29.93
CA PRO A 87 -4.03 -6.98 29.89
C PRO A 87 -4.69 -6.90 28.51
N HIS A 88 -4.97 -8.03 27.91
CA HIS A 88 -5.59 -8.06 26.59
C HIS A 88 -6.46 -9.29 26.37
N LYS A 89 -7.45 -9.13 25.48
CA LYS A 89 -8.37 -10.19 25.09
C LYS A 89 -8.48 -10.28 23.57
N VAL A 90 -8.12 -11.42 23.00
CA VAL A 90 -8.35 -11.69 21.58
C VAL A 90 -9.78 -12.18 21.38
N ILE A 91 -10.54 -11.48 20.56
CA ILE A 91 -11.91 -11.85 20.23
C ILE A 91 -11.90 -12.86 19.10
N ARG A 92 -12.12 -14.13 19.43
CA ARG A 92 -12.23 -15.24 18.47
C ARG A 92 -13.66 -15.54 18.08
N ASP A 93 -14.58 -15.41 19.04
CA ASP A 93 -16.01 -15.52 18.81
C ASP A 93 -16.80 -14.43 19.56
N ARG A 94 -18.13 -14.40 19.36
CA ARG A 94 -19.01 -13.41 20.01
C ARG A 94 -19.10 -13.57 21.54
N LYS A 95 -18.81 -14.75 22.09
CA LYS A 95 -18.87 -15.01 23.54
C LYS A 95 -17.70 -14.32 24.25
N ASP A 96 -16.59 -14.15 23.57
CA ASP A 96 -15.41 -13.46 24.10
C ASP A 96 -15.71 -11.99 24.42
N LEU A 97 -16.60 -11.34 23.66
CA LEU A 97 -17.04 -9.97 23.96
C LEU A 97 -17.75 -9.81 25.32
N ARG A 98 -18.24 -10.90 25.91
CA ARG A 98 -18.84 -10.90 27.25
C ARG A 98 -17.80 -11.04 28.37
N LYS A 99 -16.56 -11.39 28.02
CA LYS A 99 -15.45 -11.63 28.95
C LYS A 99 -14.38 -10.52 28.86
N VAL A 100 -14.80 -9.33 28.48
CA VAL A 100 -13.96 -8.14 28.40
C VAL A 100 -14.18 -7.32 29.67
N TYR A 101 -13.10 -6.92 30.29
CA TYR A 101 -13.12 -6.16 31.55
C TYR A 101 -12.52 -4.77 31.37
N PRO A 102 -12.93 -3.78 32.19
CA PRO A 102 -12.26 -2.48 32.18
C PRO A 102 -10.75 -2.64 32.39
N GLY A 103 -9.98 -1.93 31.57
CA GLY A 103 -8.51 -2.04 31.52
C GLY A 103 -7.99 -2.92 30.39
N ASP A 104 -8.85 -3.72 29.75
CA ASP A 104 -8.42 -4.63 28.67
C ASP A 104 -8.15 -3.91 27.35
N PHE A 105 -7.12 -4.37 26.67
CA PHE A 105 -6.94 -4.22 25.23
C PHE A 105 -7.72 -5.31 24.49
N VAL A 106 -8.77 -4.94 23.79
CA VAL A 106 -9.67 -5.85 23.07
C VAL A 106 -9.22 -5.96 21.62
N LEU A 107 -8.61 -7.09 21.28
CA LEU A 107 -8.07 -7.33 19.95
C LEU A 107 -9.11 -8.00 19.05
N ILE A 108 -9.53 -7.33 17.98
CA ILE A 108 -10.57 -7.82 17.09
C ILE A 108 -10.17 -7.69 15.63
N THR A 109 -10.41 -8.75 14.85
CA THR A 109 -10.10 -8.74 13.42
C THR A 109 -11.17 -7.98 12.62
N LEU A 110 -10.75 -7.37 11.51
CA LEU A 110 -11.62 -6.68 10.56
C LEU A 110 -12.85 -7.52 10.14
N GLY A 111 -12.64 -8.80 9.80
CA GLY A 111 -13.73 -9.70 9.45
C GLY A 111 -14.74 -9.90 10.58
N ARG A 112 -14.27 -9.94 11.82
CA ARG A 112 -15.15 -10.05 13.00
C ARG A 112 -15.92 -8.76 13.27
N VAL A 113 -15.35 -7.59 12.99
CA VAL A 113 -16.10 -6.32 13.05
C VAL A 113 -17.34 -6.39 12.14
N LYS A 114 -17.16 -6.87 10.91
CA LYS A 114 -18.27 -7.08 9.97
C LYS A 114 -19.30 -8.09 10.51
N ASN A 115 -18.83 -9.25 10.94
CA ASN A 115 -19.71 -10.37 11.32
C ASN A 115 -20.41 -10.15 12.67
N TYR A 116 -19.77 -9.41 13.58
CA TYR A 116 -20.28 -9.20 14.96
C TYR A 116 -20.82 -7.78 15.17
N LYS A 117 -21.08 -7.02 14.11
CA LYS A 117 -21.51 -5.63 14.13
C LYS A 117 -22.52 -5.31 15.23
N LYS A 118 -23.64 -6.05 15.29
CA LYS A 118 -24.72 -5.83 16.30
C LYS A 118 -24.23 -5.99 17.73
N TYR A 119 -23.35 -6.97 17.98
CA TYR A 119 -22.80 -7.23 19.32
C TYR A 119 -21.81 -6.16 19.73
N ILE A 120 -20.93 -5.74 18.82
CA ILE A 120 -19.96 -4.67 19.06
C ILE A 120 -20.69 -3.35 19.34
N GLN A 121 -21.72 -3.01 18.55
CA GLN A 121 -22.54 -1.83 18.82
C GLN A 121 -23.21 -1.87 20.20
N LYS A 122 -23.64 -3.06 20.67
CA LYS A 122 -24.17 -3.22 22.02
C LYS A 122 -23.11 -2.95 23.07
N VAL A 123 -21.90 -3.51 22.94
CA VAL A 123 -20.76 -3.26 23.85
C VAL A 123 -20.41 -1.78 23.88
N VAL A 124 -20.30 -1.14 22.71
CA VAL A 124 -20.01 0.31 22.60
C VAL A 124 -21.05 1.17 23.35
N ARG A 125 -22.33 0.82 23.24
CA ARG A 125 -23.41 1.52 23.97
C ARG A 125 -23.33 1.29 25.48
N LEU A 126 -23.15 0.04 25.92
CA LEU A 126 -23.08 -0.33 27.34
C LEU A 126 -21.87 0.33 28.04
N ALA A 127 -20.75 0.45 27.33
CA ALA A 127 -19.58 1.15 27.83
C ALA A 127 -19.74 2.69 27.80
N SER A 128 -20.94 3.22 27.54
CA SER A 128 -21.20 4.66 27.46
C SER A 128 -20.22 5.41 26.55
N ARG A 129 -19.74 4.74 25.50
CA ARG A 129 -18.71 5.22 24.56
C ARG A 129 -17.35 5.50 25.20
N LYS A 130 -17.08 5.00 26.40
CA LYS A 130 -15.77 5.09 27.06
C LYS A 130 -14.77 4.09 26.49
N LEU A 131 -14.63 4.10 25.17
CA LEU A 131 -13.76 3.25 24.40
C LEU A 131 -12.77 4.10 23.64
N PHE A 132 -11.52 3.66 23.60
CA PHE A 132 -10.52 4.17 22.70
C PHE A 132 -10.33 3.19 21.54
N LEU A 133 -10.57 3.64 20.32
CA LEU A 133 -10.33 2.85 19.12
C LEU A 133 -8.90 3.07 18.64
N ILE A 134 -8.13 2.00 18.53
CA ILE A 134 -6.91 1.92 17.73
C ILE A 134 -7.25 1.13 16.46
N TYR A 135 -7.25 1.78 15.32
CA TYR A 135 -7.51 1.14 14.06
C TYR A 135 -6.22 1.02 13.25
N ASP A 136 -5.61 -0.15 13.34
CA ASP A 136 -4.36 -0.47 12.66
C ASP A 136 -4.61 -0.93 11.22
N GLU A 137 -3.76 -0.52 10.30
CA GLU A 137 -3.94 -0.66 8.85
C GLU A 137 -5.30 -0.09 8.37
N ALA A 138 -5.61 1.13 8.81
CA ALA A 138 -6.88 1.81 8.55
C ALA A 138 -7.25 1.91 7.05
N LYS A 139 -6.26 1.86 6.15
CA LYS A 139 -6.46 1.78 4.70
C LYS A 139 -7.30 0.57 4.25
N ASN A 140 -7.39 -0.49 5.04
CA ASN A 140 -8.21 -1.65 4.72
C ASN A 140 -9.72 -1.36 4.77
N SER A 141 -10.12 -0.21 5.33
CA SER A 141 -11.50 0.30 5.28
C SER A 141 -11.64 1.49 4.34
N SER A 142 -10.85 1.56 3.29
CA SER A 142 -10.90 2.61 2.25
C SER A 142 -11.72 2.23 1.02
N ALA A 143 -12.43 1.11 1.03
CA ALA A 143 -13.34 0.76 -0.07
C ALA A 143 -14.50 1.75 -0.17
N LEU A 144 -14.67 2.27 -1.35
CA LEU A 144 -15.59 3.36 -1.65
C LEU A 144 -17.01 2.86 -1.94
N GLU A 145 -17.14 1.72 -2.60
CA GLU A 145 -18.43 1.18 -3.02
C GLU A 145 -18.90 0.06 -2.08
N ALA A 146 -20.20 0.02 -1.85
CA ALA A 146 -20.79 -0.84 -0.83
C ALA A 146 -21.21 -2.22 -1.35
N SER A 147 -20.97 -2.53 -2.61
CA SER A 147 -21.43 -3.75 -3.27
C SER A 147 -20.58 -4.97 -2.98
N ASP A 148 -19.32 -4.77 -2.62
CA ASP A 148 -18.40 -5.84 -2.30
C ASP A 148 -18.24 -6.08 -0.78
N ASP A 149 -17.51 -7.12 -0.42
CA ASP A 149 -17.26 -7.46 0.99
C ASP A 149 -16.44 -6.41 1.72
N VAL A 150 -15.58 -5.66 1.01
CA VAL A 150 -14.76 -4.60 1.58
C VAL A 150 -15.58 -3.36 1.87
N GLY A 151 -16.52 -3.00 0.99
CA GLY A 151 -17.50 -1.92 1.24
C GLY A 151 -18.40 -2.23 2.44
N LYS A 152 -18.82 -3.49 2.62
CA LYS A 152 -19.54 -3.94 3.81
C LYS A 152 -18.71 -3.79 5.09
N LEU A 153 -17.41 -4.02 5.01
CA LEU A 153 -16.48 -3.82 6.13
C LEU A 153 -16.39 -2.33 6.53
N THR A 154 -16.18 -1.45 5.56
CA THR A 154 -16.15 0.01 5.78
C THR A 154 -17.41 0.49 6.48
N LYS A 155 -18.60 0.11 5.99
CA LYS A 155 -19.88 0.43 6.61
C LYS A 155 -20.02 -0.13 8.03
N ALA A 156 -19.54 -1.36 8.28
CA ALA A 156 -19.59 -1.95 9.60
C ALA A 156 -18.69 -1.18 10.60
N THR A 157 -17.48 -0.80 10.17
CA THR A 157 -16.54 -0.01 10.96
C THR A 157 -17.12 1.36 11.34
N LEU A 158 -17.65 2.08 10.36
CA LEU A 158 -18.31 3.36 10.61
C LEU A 158 -19.49 3.23 11.58
N ALA A 159 -20.34 2.22 11.38
CA ALA A 159 -21.51 1.99 12.23
C ALA A 159 -21.16 1.54 13.66
N CYS A 160 -20.03 0.85 13.86
CA CYS A 160 -19.57 0.44 15.20
C CYS A 160 -18.84 1.55 15.94
N PHE A 161 -17.98 2.28 15.26
CA PHE A 161 -16.99 3.13 15.90
C PHE A 161 -17.08 4.61 15.54
N GLY A 162 -17.91 5.00 14.55
CA GLY A 162 -18.03 6.39 14.13
C GLY A 162 -18.33 7.35 15.28
N ALA A 163 -19.22 6.99 16.19
CA ALA A 163 -19.65 7.83 17.31
C ALA A 163 -18.70 7.83 18.53
N LEU A 164 -17.57 7.12 18.48
CA LEU A 164 -16.61 7.11 19.60
C LEU A 164 -15.92 8.47 19.73
N ARG A 165 -15.66 8.85 20.97
CA ARG A 165 -14.96 10.11 21.30
C ARG A 165 -13.47 10.05 21.01
N TYR A 166 -12.83 8.91 21.30
CA TYR A 166 -11.38 8.75 21.15
C TYR A 166 -11.06 7.72 20.08
N LYS A 167 -10.31 8.14 19.07
CA LYS A 167 -9.93 7.30 17.93
C LYS A 167 -8.50 7.60 17.50
N LEU A 168 -7.75 6.54 17.24
CA LEU A 168 -6.42 6.60 16.63
C LEU A 168 -6.42 5.66 15.41
N LEU A 169 -6.33 6.24 14.23
CA LEU A 169 -6.08 5.49 13.02
C LEU A 169 -4.58 5.39 12.79
N MET A 170 -4.12 4.24 12.34
CA MET A 170 -2.72 4.01 12.01
C MET A 170 -2.63 3.27 10.67
N SER A 171 -1.68 3.64 9.85
CA SER A 171 -1.33 2.90 8.62
C SER A 171 0.07 3.26 8.15
N GLY A 172 0.74 2.35 7.43
CA GLY A 172 2.00 2.64 6.75
C GLY A 172 1.80 3.55 5.53
N THR A 173 0.61 3.48 4.95
CA THR A 173 0.15 4.29 3.82
C THR A 173 -1.29 4.71 4.06
N SER A 174 -1.64 5.95 3.79
CA SER A 174 -2.99 6.48 4.05
C SER A 174 -4.02 6.06 2.99
N ILE A 175 -3.59 5.89 1.76
CA ILE A 175 -4.43 5.48 0.62
C ILE A 175 -3.74 4.38 -0.20
N ASN A 176 -4.49 3.68 -1.04
CA ASN A 176 -3.96 2.67 -1.95
C ASN A 176 -3.86 3.17 -3.40
N ASN A 177 -4.85 3.90 -3.90
CA ASN A 177 -4.93 4.30 -5.30
C ASN A 177 -5.04 5.80 -5.50
N ASN A 178 -5.95 6.47 -4.80
CA ASN A 178 -6.17 7.91 -4.97
C ASN A 178 -6.69 8.57 -3.70
N VAL A 179 -6.72 9.90 -3.71
CA VAL A 179 -7.10 10.72 -2.56
C VAL A 179 -8.53 10.48 -2.08
N VAL A 180 -9.45 10.07 -2.96
CA VAL A 180 -10.85 9.81 -2.60
C VAL A 180 -10.98 8.63 -1.62
N GLU A 181 -10.03 7.70 -1.64
CA GLU A 181 -9.97 6.60 -0.65
C GLU A 181 -9.73 7.06 0.79
N SER A 182 -9.31 8.31 1.00
CA SER A 182 -9.22 8.88 2.34
C SER A 182 -10.57 9.22 2.96
N TYR A 183 -11.61 9.36 2.13
CA TYR A 183 -12.95 9.75 2.57
C TYR A 183 -13.51 8.89 3.72
N PRO A 184 -13.56 7.54 3.63
CA PRO A 184 -14.09 6.73 4.72
C PRO A 184 -13.29 6.87 6.02
N GLN A 185 -11.99 7.09 5.92
CA GLN A 185 -11.10 7.28 7.07
C GLN A 185 -11.37 8.63 7.73
N LEU A 186 -11.47 9.69 6.94
CA LEU A 186 -11.82 11.03 7.43
C LEU A 186 -13.23 11.04 8.04
N LEU A 187 -14.20 10.38 7.39
CA LEU A 187 -15.54 10.24 7.92
C LEU A 187 -15.56 9.50 9.27
N LEU A 188 -14.76 8.42 9.43
CA LEU A 188 -14.60 7.73 10.69
C LEU A 188 -14.03 8.64 11.77
N LEU A 189 -13.03 9.47 11.45
CA LEU A 189 -12.43 10.41 12.38
C LEU A 189 -13.42 11.48 12.80
N TYR A 190 -14.04 12.17 11.86
CA TYR A 190 -14.89 13.32 12.12
C TYR A 190 -16.34 12.97 12.47
N ASN A 191 -16.80 11.78 12.10
CA ASN A 191 -18.15 11.26 12.38
C ASN A 191 -19.29 12.26 12.03
N GLY A 192 -19.13 13.02 10.97
CA GLY A 192 -20.09 14.06 10.54
C GLY A 192 -20.22 15.25 11.48
N SER A 193 -19.46 15.26 12.59
CA SER A 193 -19.64 16.28 13.64
C SER A 193 -19.04 17.65 13.32
N ALA A 194 -18.30 17.77 12.24
CA ALA A 194 -17.60 18.99 11.89
C ALA A 194 -17.73 19.31 10.43
N ASN A 195 -18.70 19.24 9.71
CA ASN A 195 -18.89 19.66 8.28
C ASN A 195 -17.59 19.95 7.48
N MET A 196 -16.49 19.37 7.96
CA MET A 196 -15.13 19.62 7.47
C MET A 196 -14.98 19.16 6.03
N LEU A 197 -15.76 18.14 5.64
CA LEU A 197 -15.69 17.57 4.31
C LEU A 197 -16.47 18.37 3.26
N CYS A 198 -17.26 19.37 3.67
CA CYS A 198 -18.03 20.26 2.80
C CYS A 198 -17.43 21.67 2.72
N LYS A 199 -16.12 21.82 2.94
CA LYS A 199 -15.43 23.13 2.93
C LYS A 199 -15.10 23.68 1.55
N ALA A 200 -15.12 22.87 0.51
CA ALA A 200 -14.85 23.36 -0.83
C ALA A 200 -16.01 24.22 -1.35
N ARG A 201 -15.73 25.45 -1.78
CA ARG A 201 -16.75 26.35 -2.37
C ARG A 201 -17.17 25.92 -3.77
N GLN A 202 -16.25 25.34 -4.51
CA GLN A 202 -16.45 24.86 -5.86
C GLN A 202 -16.34 23.33 -5.91
N LEU A 203 -17.23 22.73 -6.67
CA LEU A 203 -17.18 21.33 -7.07
C LEU A 203 -16.85 21.24 -8.55
N TYR A 204 -16.45 20.07 -9.00
CA TYR A 204 -16.03 19.87 -10.36
C TYR A 204 -16.68 18.62 -10.98
N SER A 205 -17.07 18.72 -12.23
CA SER A 205 -17.44 17.58 -13.10
C SER A 205 -16.45 17.47 -14.23
N VAL A 206 -16.42 16.33 -14.88
CA VAL A 206 -15.64 16.10 -16.09
C VAL A 206 -16.58 16.22 -17.27
N ASN A 207 -16.28 17.09 -18.19
CA ASN A 207 -16.96 17.14 -19.49
C ASN A 207 -16.61 15.86 -20.27
N GLU A 208 -17.59 15.07 -20.62
CA GLU A 208 -17.38 13.79 -21.30
C GLU A 208 -16.83 13.93 -22.71
N GLU A 209 -17.06 15.07 -23.38
CA GLU A 209 -16.61 15.32 -24.75
C GLU A 209 -15.19 15.87 -24.78
N THR A 210 -14.90 16.90 -23.98
CA THR A 210 -13.58 17.56 -23.96
C THR A 210 -12.63 16.94 -22.93
N GLY A 211 -13.23 16.28 -21.92
CA GLY A 211 -12.51 15.74 -20.77
C GLY A 211 -11.93 16.83 -19.85
N GLU A 212 -12.34 18.07 -19.96
CA GLU A 212 -11.93 19.16 -19.11
C GLU A 212 -12.78 19.21 -17.83
N TYR A 213 -12.25 19.85 -16.78
CA TYR A 213 -12.99 20.08 -15.56
C TYR A 213 -13.88 21.30 -15.67
N GLU A 214 -15.15 21.13 -15.39
CA GLU A 214 -16.14 22.20 -15.28
C GLU A 214 -16.43 22.46 -13.81
N ALA A 215 -16.19 23.70 -13.35
CA ALA A 215 -16.46 24.11 -11.99
C ALA A 215 -17.92 24.56 -11.82
N TYR A 216 -18.54 24.18 -10.70
CA TYR A 216 -19.87 24.64 -10.31
C TYR A 216 -19.92 24.93 -8.80
N GLU A 217 -20.90 25.72 -8.35
CA GLU A 217 -21.01 26.11 -6.95
C GLU A 217 -21.43 24.91 -6.08
N ASN A 218 -20.88 24.87 -4.87
CA ASN A 218 -21.22 23.90 -3.86
C ASN A 218 -22.42 24.41 -3.04
N ASP A 219 -23.60 23.92 -3.33
CA ASP A 219 -24.86 24.24 -2.63
C ASP A 219 -24.86 23.79 -1.15
N ARG A 220 -23.95 22.88 -0.78
CA ARG A 220 -23.77 22.39 0.59
C ARG A 220 -22.54 22.95 1.30
N TYR A 221 -21.99 24.03 0.81
CA TYR A 221 -20.83 24.65 1.44
C TYR A 221 -21.07 24.94 2.93
N MET A 222 -20.22 24.38 3.79
CA MET A 222 -20.30 24.49 5.26
C MET A 222 -21.58 23.97 5.91
N GLN A 223 -22.42 23.23 5.18
CA GLN A 223 -23.63 22.59 5.70
C GLN A 223 -23.33 21.22 6.34
N GLU A 224 -24.40 20.60 6.87
CA GLU A 224 -24.32 19.26 7.42
C GLU A 224 -23.91 18.25 6.35
N TYR A 225 -23.04 17.31 6.73
CA TYR A 225 -22.49 16.37 5.80
C TYR A 225 -23.53 15.32 5.38
N PRO A 226 -23.70 15.04 4.08
CA PRO A 226 -24.72 14.15 3.57
C PRO A 226 -24.45 12.66 3.91
N PRO A 227 -25.42 11.76 3.70
CA PRO A 227 -25.25 10.33 3.86
C PRO A 227 -24.07 9.79 3.04
N TYR A 228 -23.54 8.60 3.45
CA TYR A 228 -22.26 8.08 2.97
C TYR A 228 -22.07 8.13 1.44
N ILE A 229 -23.02 7.63 0.64
CA ILE A 229 -22.87 7.58 -0.83
C ILE A 229 -22.90 8.97 -1.45
N GLU A 230 -23.82 9.79 -1.03
CA GLU A 230 -23.93 11.19 -1.47
C GLU A 230 -22.67 11.96 -1.07
N GLY A 231 -22.23 11.80 0.17
CA GLY A 231 -21.01 12.40 0.68
C GLY A 231 -19.75 11.92 -0.03
N LEU A 232 -19.67 10.65 -0.44
CA LEU A 232 -18.58 10.15 -1.26
C LEU A 232 -18.55 10.83 -2.63
N ASN A 233 -19.68 11.00 -3.28
CA ASN A 233 -19.76 11.70 -4.55
C ASN A 233 -19.38 13.19 -4.39
N TYR A 234 -19.82 13.80 -3.32
CA TYR A 234 -19.45 15.15 -2.95
C TYR A 234 -17.93 15.31 -2.79
N PHE A 235 -17.31 14.42 -2.03
CA PHE A 235 -15.87 14.43 -1.81
C PHE A 235 -15.09 14.18 -3.11
N ARG A 236 -15.62 13.31 -3.99
CA ARG A 236 -15.05 13.08 -5.31
C ARG A 236 -15.09 14.33 -6.18
N HIS A 237 -16.24 14.97 -6.28
CA HIS A 237 -16.43 16.20 -7.04
C HIS A 237 -15.64 17.36 -6.45
N SER A 238 -15.34 17.34 -5.14
CA SER A 238 -14.49 18.35 -4.51
C SER A 238 -13.02 18.20 -4.88
N HIS A 239 -12.50 16.96 -4.97
CA HIS A 239 -11.06 16.74 -4.99
C HIS A 239 -10.54 15.91 -6.15
N LEU A 240 -11.31 14.99 -6.70
CA LEU A 240 -10.92 14.15 -7.83
C LEU A 240 -12.16 13.59 -8.52
N PRO A 241 -12.82 14.33 -9.42
CA PRO A 241 -14.06 13.91 -10.07
C PRO A 241 -13.87 12.73 -11.03
N GLU A 242 -12.68 12.52 -11.57
CA GLU A 242 -12.41 11.43 -12.50
C GLU A 242 -12.39 10.06 -11.82
N LYS A 243 -13.02 9.07 -12.47
CA LYS A 243 -12.72 7.66 -12.21
C LYS A 243 -11.45 7.32 -12.97
N LEU A 244 -10.40 6.88 -12.26
CA LEU A 244 -9.22 6.27 -12.87
C LEU A 244 -9.65 5.10 -13.75
N THR A 245 -9.62 5.28 -15.06
CA THR A 245 -9.78 4.17 -16.01
C THR A 245 -8.42 3.55 -16.28
N VAL A 246 -8.39 2.27 -16.64
CA VAL A 246 -7.15 1.56 -17.01
C VAL A 246 -6.42 2.25 -18.19
N PHE A 247 -7.15 3.00 -18.99
CA PHE A 247 -6.64 3.76 -20.13
C PHE A 247 -6.30 5.21 -19.82
N GLY A 248 -6.98 5.82 -18.84
CA GLY A 248 -6.78 7.22 -18.47
C GLY A 248 -5.61 7.47 -17.54
N VAL A 249 -4.88 6.42 -17.21
CA VAL A 249 -3.82 6.44 -16.21
C VAL A 249 -2.67 7.37 -16.55
N VAL A 250 -2.53 7.71 -17.83
CA VAL A 250 -1.23 8.13 -18.30
C VAL A 250 -1.08 9.61 -18.44
N GLN A 251 -2.16 10.39 -18.39
CA GLN A 251 -1.96 11.65 -19.06
C GLN A 251 -2.52 12.90 -18.53
N ARG A 252 -3.47 12.82 -17.68
CA ARG A 252 -3.84 14.00 -16.99
C ARG A 252 -3.06 14.03 -15.71
N ARG A 253 -2.30 15.10 -15.53
CA ARG A 253 -1.85 15.48 -14.22
C ARG A 253 -3.08 15.39 -13.33
N GLN A 254 -3.16 14.37 -12.50
CA GLN A 254 -4.25 14.22 -11.54
C GLN A 254 -3.99 15.24 -10.43
N ASP A 255 -4.23 16.49 -10.75
CA ASP A 255 -4.12 17.54 -9.77
C ASP A 255 -5.28 17.40 -8.80
N ILE A 256 -4.95 17.43 -7.54
CA ILE A 256 -5.95 17.39 -6.48
C ILE A 256 -6.63 18.76 -6.47
N LEU A 257 -7.91 18.77 -6.81
CA LEU A 257 -8.71 19.99 -6.81
C LEU A 257 -9.01 20.41 -5.37
N ASN A 258 -9.23 21.69 -5.13
CA ASN A 258 -9.41 22.27 -3.80
C ASN A 258 -8.35 21.75 -2.80
N ALA A 259 -7.10 21.76 -3.25
CA ALA A 259 -5.99 21.18 -2.49
C ALA A 259 -5.77 21.87 -1.13
N GLY A 260 -6.02 23.18 -1.05
CA GLY A 260 -5.92 23.95 0.19
C GLY A 260 -6.89 23.48 1.25
N GLU A 261 -8.15 23.30 0.88
CA GLU A 261 -9.22 22.85 1.77
C GLU A 261 -8.98 21.40 2.23
N LEU A 262 -8.50 20.53 1.35
CA LEU A 262 -8.15 19.17 1.72
C LEU A 262 -6.97 19.14 2.69
N ARG A 263 -5.94 19.94 2.48
CA ARG A 263 -4.81 20.09 3.41
C ARG A 263 -5.27 20.58 4.78
N GLU A 264 -6.18 21.54 4.82
CA GLU A 264 -6.76 22.00 6.08
C GLU A 264 -7.44 20.84 6.82
N ILE A 265 -8.32 20.08 6.16
CA ILE A 265 -9.01 18.93 6.75
C ILE A 265 -7.99 17.92 7.32
N ILE A 266 -6.94 17.61 6.57
CA ILE A 266 -5.90 16.64 6.95
C ILE A 266 -5.10 17.16 8.14
N SER A 267 -4.72 18.44 8.16
CA SER A 267 -3.86 19.02 9.19
C SER A 267 -4.44 18.96 10.60
N TYR A 268 -5.76 18.91 10.74
CA TYR A 268 -6.40 18.80 12.05
C TYR A 268 -6.17 17.46 12.73
N THR A 269 -5.97 16.39 11.97
CA THR A 269 -5.98 15.02 12.50
C THR A 269 -4.76 14.21 12.17
N MET A 270 -4.12 14.44 11.02
CA MET A 270 -3.01 13.61 10.57
C MET A 270 -1.67 14.14 11.09
N VAL A 271 -0.87 13.22 11.63
CA VAL A 271 0.53 13.46 12.00
C VAL A 271 1.39 12.50 11.18
N THR A 272 1.81 12.98 10.03
CA THR A 272 2.54 12.19 9.03
C THR A 272 4.03 12.26 9.27
N ARG A 273 4.73 11.12 9.09
CA ARG A 273 6.19 11.04 9.16
C ARG A 273 6.73 10.00 8.21
N THR A 274 7.83 10.31 7.58
CA THR A 274 8.65 9.34 6.88
C THR A 274 9.44 8.50 7.87
N PHE A 275 10.03 7.41 7.40
CA PHE A 275 10.90 6.58 8.24
C PHE A 275 12.09 7.38 8.77
N GLN A 276 12.72 8.18 7.91
CA GLN A 276 13.85 9.02 8.26
C GLN A 276 13.49 10.07 9.33
N GLU A 277 12.33 10.73 9.21
CA GLU A 277 11.89 11.71 10.20
C GLU A 277 11.64 11.11 11.58
N VAL A 278 11.15 9.86 11.64
CA VAL A 278 10.88 9.17 12.92
C VAL A 278 12.16 8.60 13.53
N THR A 279 13.03 8.03 12.70
CA THR A 279 14.18 7.25 13.17
C THR A 279 15.50 8.01 13.14
N GLY A 280 15.56 9.11 12.40
CA GLY A 280 16.81 9.84 12.10
C GLY A 280 17.73 9.10 11.11
N LYS A 281 17.28 7.98 10.54
CA LYS A 281 18.10 7.09 9.70
C LYS A 281 17.67 7.19 8.23
N ASN A 282 18.63 7.41 7.35
CA ASN A 282 18.43 7.33 5.90
C ASN A 282 19.14 6.08 5.38
N LEU A 283 18.46 4.94 5.50
CA LEU A 283 19.01 3.63 5.17
C LEU A 283 18.55 3.11 3.80
N GLU A 284 17.59 3.75 3.19
CA GLU A 284 16.90 3.27 1.99
C GLU A 284 17.49 3.92 0.73
N HIS A 285 18.02 3.08 -0.17
CA HIS A 285 18.52 3.50 -1.47
C HIS A 285 17.71 2.82 -2.58
N ARG A 286 16.86 3.58 -3.24
CA ARG A 286 16.06 3.12 -4.38
C ARG A 286 16.85 3.30 -5.68
N ARG A 287 16.84 2.28 -6.52
CA ARG A 287 17.54 2.27 -7.81
C ARG A 287 16.70 1.60 -8.88
N GLU A 288 16.74 2.16 -10.07
CA GLU A 288 16.23 1.50 -11.26
C GLU A 288 17.27 0.52 -11.80
N LEU A 289 16.82 -0.71 -12.08
CA LEU A 289 17.61 -1.69 -12.82
C LEU A 289 16.91 -1.98 -14.16
N ARG A 290 17.46 -1.43 -15.22
CA ARG A 290 16.91 -1.59 -16.56
C ARG A 290 17.36 -2.90 -17.16
N ALA A 291 16.41 -3.73 -17.53
CA ALA A 291 16.63 -4.95 -18.28
C ALA A 291 16.42 -4.73 -19.79
N LYS A 292 16.89 -5.65 -20.59
CA LYS A 292 16.67 -5.69 -22.03
C LYS A 292 16.09 -7.06 -22.41
N MET A 293 15.01 -7.07 -23.19
CA MET A 293 14.44 -8.31 -23.69
C MET A 293 15.41 -9.01 -24.62
N ASN A 294 15.52 -10.34 -24.52
CA ASN A 294 16.17 -11.12 -25.55
C ASN A 294 15.24 -11.26 -26.78
N PRO A 295 15.74 -11.67 -27.97
CA PRO A 295 14.92 -11.73 -29.17
C PRO A 295 13.64 -12.55 -29.04
N ALA A 296 13.67 -13.67 -28.30
CA ALA A 296 12.50 -14.52 -28.12
C ALA A 296 11.48 -13.90 -27.15
N GLU A 297 11.92 -13.11 -26.17
CA GLU A 297 11.04 -12.32 -25.31
C GLU A 297 10.37 -11.20 -26.11
N GLU A 298 11.14 -10.50 -26.95
CA GLU A 298 10.65 -9.43 -27.80
C GLU A 298 9.59 -9.96 -28.77
N ASP A 299 9.84 -11.08 -29.46
CA ASP A 299 8.87 -11.71 -30.36
C ASP A 299 7.57 -12.04 -29.65
N LEU A 300 7.65 -12.67 -28.46
CA LEU A 300 6.48 -13.01 -27.67
C LEU A 300 5.72 -11.75 -27.20
N TYR A 301 6.46 -10.71 -26.80
CA TYR A 301 5.89 -9.45 -26.37
C TYR A 301 5.18 -8.71 -27.52
N GLN A 302 5.76 -8.70 -28.72
CA GLN A 302 5.17 -8.09 -29.91
C GLN A 302 3.86 -8.78 -30.35
N VAL A 303 3.76 -10.10 -30.19
CA VAL A 303 2.49 -10.82 -30.41
C VAL A 303 1.42 -10.35 -29.41
N ALA A 304 1.78 -10.25 -28.14
CA ALA A 304 0.86 -9.77 -27.11
C ALA A 304 0.46 -8.30 -27.31
N LEU A 305 1.38 -7.46 -27.79
CA LEU A 305 1.15 -6.05 -28.08
C LEU A 305 0.17 -5.86 -29.26
N LYS A 306 0.31 -6.65 -30.33
CA LYS A 306 -0.63 -6.64 -31.46
C LYS A 306 -2.06 -6.98 -31.01
N GLU A 307 -2.20 -7.97 -30.16
CA GLU A 307 -3.52 -8.34 -29.60
C GLU A 307 -4.07 -7.22 -28.71
N PHE A 308 -3.23 -6.54 -27.93
CA PHE A 308 -3.64 -5.39 -27.14
C PHE A 308 -4.26 -4.29 -28.04
N TYR A 309 -3.58 -3.90 -29.12
CA TYR A 309 -4.10 -2.89 -30.06
C TYR A 309 -5.39 -3.33 -30.76
N ARG A 310 -5.52 -4.62 -31.06
CA ARG A 310 -6.76 -5.16 -31.62
C ARG A 310 -7.94 -4.97 -30.66
N LEU A 311 -7.74 -5.29 -29.38
CA LEU A 311 -8.75 -5.14 -28.32
C LEU A 311 -9.07 -3.67 -28.04
N GLU A 312 -8.09 -2.80 -28.09
CA GLU A 312 -8.27 -1.36 -27.94
C GLU A 312 -9.18 -0.81 -29.05
N LYS A 313 -8.90 -1.13 -30.30
CA LYS A 313 -9.77 -0.76 -31.44
C LYS A 313 -11.18 -1.29 -31.29
N GLU A 314 -11.35 -2.52 -30.79
CA GLU A 314 -12.67 -3.11 -30.52
C GLU A 314 -13.43 -2.31 -29.44
N TYR A 315 -12.74 -1.87 -28.38
CA TYR A 315 -13.31 -1.05 -27.31
C TYR A 315 -13.84 0.29 -27.84
N PHE A 316 -13.04 1.01 -28.62
CA PHE A 316 -13.43 2.32 -29.14
C PHE A 316 -14.54 2.24 -30.22
N LYS A 317 -14.56 1.20 -31.02
CA LYS A 317 -15.64 0.98 -32.02
C LYS A 317 -16.96 0.56 -31.40
N SER A 318 -16.94 0.08 -30.18
CA SER A 318 -18.15 -0.46 -29.54
C SER A 318 -19.05 0.66 -29.01
N THR A 319 -20.27 0.74 -29.51
CA THR A 319 -21.31 1.69 -29.06
C THR A 319 -22.14 1.14 -27.89
N ASN A 320 -22.14 -0.17 -27.70
CA ASN A 320 -22.91 -0.84 -26.64
C ASN A 320 -22.11 -0.91 -25.34
N MET A 321 -22.71 -0.45 -24.24
CA MET A 321 -22.07 -0.43 -22.91
C MET A 321 -21.65 -1.83 -22.41
N SER A 322 -22.44 -2.86 -22.71
CA SER A 322 -22.08 -4.25 -22.34
C SER A 322 -20.86 -4.74 -23.11
N ALA A 323 -20.81 -4.47 -24.42
CA ALA A 323 -19.67 -4.82 -25.27
C ALA A 323 -18.41 -4.03 -24.85
N ARG A 324 -18.52 -2.74 -24.49
CA ARG A 324 -17.41 -1.95 -23.94
C ARG A 324 -16.86 -2.55 -22.64
N LYS A 325 -17.73 -2.95 -21.72
CA LYS A 325 -17.30 -3.61 -20.46
C LYS A 325 -16.56 -4.93 -20.74
N MET A 326 -17.03 -5.73 -21.70
CA MET A 326 -16.34 -6.97 -22.10
C MET A 326 -14.97 -6.68 -22.73
N ALA A 327 -14.90 -5.74 -23.66
CA ALA A 327 -13.62 -5.33 -24.26
C ALA A 327 -12.65 -4.80 -23.20
N GLN A 328 -13.11 -3.99 -22.27
CA GLN A 328 -12.31 -3.51 -21.15
C GLN A 328 -11.74 -4.67 -20.28
N ALA A 329 -12.55 -5.68 -19.98
CA ALA A 329 -12.09 -6.84 -19.21
C ALA A 329 -11.00 -7.62 -19.97
N ARG A 330 -11.15 -7.79 -21.29
CA ARG A 330 -10.16 -8.43 -22.16
C ARG A 330 -8.86 -7.63 -22.22
N ILE A 331 -8.94 -6.31 -22.33
CA ILE A 331 -7.77 -5.43 -22.30
C ILE A 331 -7.02 -5.56 -20.99
N ILE A 332 -7.73 -5.56 -19.84
CA ILE A 332 -7.10 -5.78 -18.53
C ILE A 332 -6.40 -7.14 -18.46
N ALA A 333 -7.00 -8.18 -19.02
CA ALA A 333 -6.37 -9.50 -19.10
C ALA A 333 -5.12 -9.47 -19.98
N GLN A 334 -5.16 -8.79 -21.13
CA GLN A 334 -4.03 -8.65 -22.03
C GLN A 334 -2.87 -7.87 -21.42
N ILE A 335 -3.16 -6.79 -20.70
CA ILE A 335 -2.16 -6.06 -19.93
C ILE A 335 -1.44 -6.98 -18.92
N LYS A 336 -2.20 -7.84 -18.23
CA LYS A 336 -1.61 -8.82 -17.29
C LYS A 336 -0.70 -9.82 -18.01
N ILE A 337 -1.06 -10.25 -19.22
CA ILE A 337 -0.22 -11.12 -20.05
C ILE A 337 1.08 -10.41 -20.40
N MET A 338 1.02 -9.18 -20.89
CA MET A 338 2.20 -8.38 -21.25
C MET A 338 3.14 -8.19 -20.06
N LEU A 339 2.61 -7.78 -18.90
CA LEU A 339 3.40 -7.65 -17.65
C LEU A 339 4.01 -8.99 -17.21
N ARG A 340 3.32 -10.10 -17.43
CA ARG A 340 3.83 -11.42 -17.09
C ARG A 340 4.95 -11.86 -18.03
N ILE A 341 4.87 -11.52 -19.32
CA ILE A 341 5.97 -11.72 -20.30
C ILE A 341 7.19 -10.93 -19.83
N CYS A 342 7.01 -9.65 -19.49
CA CYS A 342 8.08 -8.82 -18.93
C CYS A 342 8.71 -9.42 -17.67
N THR A 343 7.92 -10.06 -16.81
CA THR A 343 8.44 -10.65 -15.57
C THR A 343 9.21 -11.93 -15.83
N CYS A 344 8.65 -12.86 -16.63
CA CYS A 344 9.24 -14.18 -16.86
C CYS A 344 8.59 -14.85 -18.09
N ALA A 345 9.18 -14.68 -19.24
CA ALA A 345 8.69 -15.27 -20.50
C ALA A 345 8.69 -16.81 -20.48
N THR A 346 9.60 -17.45 -19.73
CA THR A 346 9.72 -18.91 -19.68
C THR A 346 8.48 -19.64 -19.15
N VAL A 347 7.54 -18.93 -18.53
CA VAL A 347 6.27 -19.52 -18.05
C VAL A 347 5.21 -19.66 -19.13
N PHE A 348 5.49 -19.18 -20.36
CA PHE A 348 4.63 -19.30 -21.52
C PHE A 348 5.07 -20.46 -22.41
N GLN A 349 4.13 -21.25 -22.91
CA GLN A 349 4.43 -22.40 -23.77
C GLN A 349 5.03 -21.99 -25.13
N ASP A 350 4.65 -20.83 -25.61
CA ASP A 350 5.10 -20.29 -26.90
C ASP A 350 6.51 -19.67 -26.85
N TYR A 351 7.08 -19.51 -25.67
CA TYR A 351 8.43 -18.99 -25.52
C TYR A 351 9.47 -20.02 -25.94
N LYS A 352 10.33 -19.66 -26.88
CA LYS A 352 11.37 -20.52 -27.45
C LYS A 352 12.79 -20.02 -27.19
N GLY A 353 12.95 -19.14 -26.21
CA GLY A 353 14.23 -18.53 -25.85
C GLY A 353 14.99 -19.26 -24.74
N PRO A 354 16.08 -18.65 -24.27
CA PRO A 354 16.90 -19.18 -23.20
C PRO A 354 16.16 -19.27 -21.86
N GLU A 355 16.58 -20.21 -21.00
CA GLU A 355 16.01 -20.39 -19.66
C GLU A 355 16.23 -19.16 -18.76
N ILE A 356 17.34 -18.44 -18.94
CA ILE A 356 17.61 -17.16 -18.29
C ILE A 356 17.05 -16.05 -19.19
N THR A 357 16.02 -15.38 -18.72
CA THR A 357 15.38 -14.26 -19.42
C THR A 357 16.22 -12.98 -19.27
N GLY A 358 15.97 -11.98 -20.12
CA GLY A 358 16.70 -10.72 -20.06
C GLY A 358 16.58 -10.00 -18.71
N ARG A 359 15.45 -10.14 -18.03
CA ARG A 359 15.27 -9.63 -16.66
C ARG A 359 16.09 -10.39 -15.63
N MET A 360 16.10 -11.72 -15.72
CA MET A 360 16.94 -12.55 -14.85
C MET A 360 18.41 -12.23 -15.06
N GLU A 361 18.85 -12.06 -16.31
CA GLU A 361 20.22 -11.71 -16.64
C GLU A 361 20.64 -10.39 -15.99
N ALA A 362 19.82 -9.33 -16.14
CA ALA A 362 20.08 -8.03 -15.52
C ALA A 362 20.19 -8.13 -13.99
N ILE A 363 19.30 -8.89 -13.33
CA ILE A 363 19.36 -9.14 -11.88
C ILE A 363 20.63 -9.92 -11.51
N PHE A 364 20.97 -10.97 -12.26
CA PHE A 364 22.12 -11.81 -11.95
C PHE A 364 23.44 -11.07 -12.18
N ASP A 365 23.52 -10.21 -13.19
CA ASP A 365 24.68 -9.34 -13.41
C ASP A 365 24.86 -8.35 -12.25
N GLU A 366 23.77 -7.79 -11.73
CA GLU A 366 23.86 -6.93 -10.56
C GLU A 366 24.24 -7.72 -9.31
N ILE A 367 23.74 -8.93 -9.12
CA ILE A 367 24.12 -9.81 -7.99
C ILE A 367 25.63 -10.16 -8.05
N ARG A 368 26.21 -10.33 -9.23
CA ARG A 368 27.66 -10.55 -9.37
C ARG A 368 28.52 -9.36 -8.93
N ARG A 369 27.98 -8.14 -8.95
CA ARG A 369 28.63 -6.92 -8.47
C ARG A 369 28.49 -6.71 -6.97
N ILE A 370 27.55 -7.40 -6.33
CA ILE A 370 27.33 -7.35 -4.89
C ILE A 370 28.38 -8.22 -4.18
N PRO A 371 28.93 -7.78 -3.04
CA PRO A 371 29.86 -8.60 -2.26
C PRO A 371 29.26 -9.97 -1.96
N THR A 372 30.07 -11.03 -2.10
CA THR A 372 29.63 -12.43 -1.98
C THR A 372 29.08 -12.77 -0.59
N ASN A 373 29.44 -12.03 0.44
CA ASN A 373 28.97 -12.19 1.81
C ASN A 373 27.68 -11.39 2.11
N LYS A 374 26.87 -11.10 1.10
CA LYS A 374 25.62 -10.34 1.25
C LYS A 374 24.41 -11.16 0.83
N ARG A 375 23.39 -11.17 1.68
CA ARG A 375 22.09 -11.77 1.38
C ARG A 375 21.31 -10.92 0.38
N VAL A 376 20.65 -11.60 -0.52
CA VAL A 376 19.87 -10.99 -1.61
C VAL A 376 18.45 -11.55 -1.61
N THR A 377 17.47 -10.71 -1.88
CA THR A 377 16.09 -11.14 -2.08
C THR A 377 15.57 -10.72 -3.46
N ILE A 378 14.88 -11.63 -4.14
CA ILE A 378 14.20 -11.41 -5.42
C ILE A 378 12.70 -11.60 -5.20
N GLY A 379 11.92 -10.53 -5.34
CA GLY A 379 10.49 -10.51 -5.12
C GLY A 379 9.69 -10.56 -6.42
N VAL A 380 8.85 -11.58 -6.56
CA VAL A 380 7.87 -11.76 -7.66
C VAL A 380 6.46 -11.96 -7.09
N ARG A 381 5.45 -12.20 -7.93
CA ARG A 381 4.05 -12.27 -7.47
C ARG A 381 3.35 -13.61 -7.71
N GLN A 382 3.98 -14.55 -8.42
CA GLN A 382 3.37 -15.82 -8.81
C GLN A 382 4.27 -17.01 -8.48
N ASN A 383 3.68 -18.12 -8.00
CA ASN A 383 4.42 -19.32 -7.56
C ASN A 383 5.29 -19.94 -8.65
N ASN A 384 4.77 -20.03 -9.88
CA ASN A 384 5.52 -20.59 -11.01
C ASN A 384 6.72 -19.72 -11.40
N ILE A 385 6.61 -18.39 -11.24
CA ILE A 385 7.71 -17.46 -11.47
C ILE A 385 8.78 -17.60 -10.39
N VAL A 386 8.39 -17.78 -9.09
CA VAL A 386 9.36 -18.09 -8.02
C VAL A 386 10.21 -19.30 -8.38
N ARG A 387 9.57 -20.37 -8.85
CA ARG A 387 10.28 -21.62 -9.22
C ARG A 387 11.23 -21.41 -10.39
N ALA A 388 10.80 -20.64 -11.42
CA ALA A 388 11.64 -20.33 -12.58
C ALA A 388 12.88 -19.51 -12.17
N TYR A 389 12.70 -18.44 -11.37
CA TYR A 389 13.80 -17.64 -10.87
C TYR A 389 14.73 -18.42 -9.96
N ALA A 390 14.20 -19.25 -9.06
CA ALA A 390 15.01 -20.07 -8.15
C ALA A 390 15.89 -21.08 -8.92
N LYS A 391 15.31 -21.76 -9.90
CA LYS A 391 16.04 -22.70 -10.76
C LYS A 391 17.16 -22.01 -11.54
N ALA A 392 16.85 -20.85 -12.14
CA ALA A 392 17.83 -20.05 -12.87
C ALA A 392 18.94 -19.51 -11.95
N ALA A 393 18.57 -19.03 -10.74
CA ALA A 393 19.54 -18.53 -9.76
C ALA A 393 20.46 -19.64 -9.25
N GLN A 394 19.94 -20.84 -8.98
CA GLN A 394 20.74 -21.99 -8.54
C GLN A 394 21.77 -22.42 -9.58
N LYS A 395 21.40 -22.31 -10.87
CA LYS A 395 22.32 -22.57 -11.98
C LYS A 395 23.37 -21.48 -12.16
N ALA A 396 22.97 -20.21 -11.98
CA ALA A 396 23.86 -19.06 -12.15
C ALA A 396 24.83 -18.84 -10.98
N PHE A 397 24.47 -19.31 -9.78
CA PHE A 397 25.21 -19.13 -8.52
C PHE A 397 25.29 -20.46 -7.74
N PRO A 398 26.05 -21.46 -8.21
CA PRO A 398 26.11 -22.78 -7.57
C PRO A 398 26.64 -22.73 -6.13
N ASP A 399 27.47 -21.73 -5.79
CA ASP A 399 28.06 -21.56 -4.46
C ASP A 399 27.19 -20.75 -3.48
N ARG A 400 26.00 -20.32 -3.90
CA ARG A 400 25.06 -19.55 -3.07
C ARG A 400 23.81 -20.37 -2.82
N PRO A 401 23.45 -20.64 -1.55
CA PRO A 401 22.18 -21.30 -1.23
C PRO A 401 20.98 -20.47 -1.72
N VAL A 402 20.07 -21.14 -2.44
CA VAL A 402 18.84 -20.52 -2.95
C VAL A 402 17.65 -21.05 -2.17
N PHE A 403 16.94 -20.14 -1.50
CA PHE A 403 15.73 -20.44 -0.75
C PHE A 403 14.50 -19.89 -1.47
N THR A 404 13.35 -20.53 -1.29
CA THR A 404 12.08 -20.08 -1.87
C THR A 404 11.01 -19.93 -0.82
N ILE A 405 10.16 -18.89 -0.96
CA ILE A 405 8.95 -18.73 -0.16
C ILE A 405 7.78 -18.41 -1.07
N THR A 406 6.79 -19.32 -1.05
CA THR A 406 5.52 -19.13 -1.77
C THR A 406 4.35 -19.12 -0.80
N GLY A 407 3.18 -18.70 -1.29
CA GLY A 407 1.96 -18.71 -0.49
C GLY A 407 1.39 -20.11 -0.26
N SER A 408 1.62 -21.01 -1.21
CA SER A 408 1.08 -22.38 -1.21
C SER A 408 1.95 -23.37 -0.44
N ASP A 409 3.28 -23.18 -0.44
CA ASP A 409 4.20 -24.21 0.02
C ASP A 409 4.50 -24.10 1.52
N TYR A 410 4.24 -22.94 2.13
CA TYR A 410 4.58 -22.71 3.53
C TYR A 410 3.48 -21.98 4.30
N GLN A 411 3.11 -22.53 5.44
CA GLN A 411 2.29 -21.84 6.44
C GLN A 411 3.10 -20.71 7.11
N PRO A 412 2.46 -19.67 7.71
CA PRO A 412 3.17 -18.55 8.30
C PRO A 412 4.27 -18.92 9.31
N HIS A 413 4.06 -19.93 10.14
CA HIS A 413 5.07 -20.40 11.11
C HIS A 413 6.25 -21.07 10.42
N GLN A 414 6.02 -21.88 9.36
CA GLN A 414 7.07 -22.54 8.58
C GLN A 414 7.95 -21.54 7.83
N ARG A 415 7.37 -20.41 7.36
CA ARG A 415 8.15 -19.33 6.74
C ARG A 415 9.11 -18.69 7.74
N ARG A 416 8.69 -18.52 9.00
CA ARG A 416 9.54 -18.03 10.08
C ARG A 416 10.70 -18.99 10.36
N GLU A 417 10.40 -20.25 10.48
CA GLU A 417 11.40 -21.30 10.71
C GLU A 417 12.41 -21.36 9.55
N LEU A 418 11.94 -21.29 8.31
CA LEU A 418 12.83 -21.25 7.15
C LEU A 418 13.77 -20.05 7.20
N ILE A 419 13.27 -18.87 7.55
CA ILE A 419 14.06 -17.63 7.55
C ILE A 419 15.03 -17.63 8.72
N TYR A 420 14.54 -17.73 9.94
CA TYR A 420 15.35 -17.57 11.15
C TYR A 420 16.18 -18.81 11.51
N GLY A 421 15.81 -19.99 11.05
CA GLY A 421 16.50 -21.24 11.34
C GLY A 421 17.31 -21.82 10.18
N ARG A 422 17.27 -21.24 8.99
CA ARG A 422 17.99 -21.77 7.82
C ARG A 422 18.58 -20.68 6.92
N PHE A 423 17.76 -19.71 6.50
CA PHE A 423 18.23 -18.66 5.58
C PHE A 423 19.26 -17.76 6.24
N GLU A 424 19.08 -17.42 7.52
CA GLU A 424 20.01 -16.57 8.27
C GLU A 424 21.31 -17.28 8.66
N ASP A 425 21.41 -18.59 8.46
CA ASP A 425 22.67 -19.31 8.66
C ASP A 425 23.70 -19.05 7.54
N PHE A 426 23.28 -18.51 6.40
CA PHE A 426 24.14 -18.28 5.24
C PHE A 426 24.21 -16.80 4.89
N ASP A 427 25.36 -16.18 5.02
CA ASP A 427 25.56 -14.76 4.69
C ASP A 427 25.45 -14.43 3.19
N ASN A 428 25.59 -15.45 2.34
CA ASN A 428 25.54 -15.32 0.88
C ASN A 428 24.23 -15.83 0.26
N ALA A 429 23.20 -16.16 1.03
CA ALA A 429 21.99 -16.77 0.52
C ALA A 429 21.19 -15.83 -0.41
N ILE A 430 20.50 -16.46 -1.37
CA ILE A 430 19.51 -15.82 -2.25
C ILE A 430 18.12 -16.31 -1.84
N LEU A 431 17.21 -15.39 -1.56
CA LEU A 431 15.81 -15.66 -1.28
C LEU A 431 14.93 -15.25 -2.47
N VAL A 432 14.30 -16.20 -3.14
CA VAL A 432 13.29 -15.92 -4.17
C VAL A 432 11.90 -16.12 -3.58
N CYS A 433 11.05 -15.09 -3.58
CA CYS A 433 9.80 -15.17 -2.84
C CYS A 433 8.63 -14.41 -3.50
N ILE A 434 7.43 -14.79 -3.10
CA ILE A 434 6.25 -13.99 -3.38
C ILE A 434 6.25 -12.78 -2.46
N GLN A 435 6.23 -11.57 -3.04
CA GLN A 435 6.21 -10.30 -2.30
C GLN A 435 5.14 -10.30 -1.20
N GLN A 436 3.93 -10.74 -1.51
CA GLN A 436 2.82 -10.77 -0.56
C GLN A 436 3.07 -11.78 0.58
N SER A 437 3.75 -12.89 0.32
CA SER A 437 4.01 -13.92 1.34
C SER A 437 4.97 -13.46 2.43
N LEU A 438 5.82 -12.47 2.15
CA LEU A 438 6.66 -11.80 3.14
C LEU A 438 6.02 -10.52 3.68
N SER A 439 5.00 -9.97 3.03
CA SER A 439 4.40 -8.69 3.44
C SER A 439 3.71 -8.75 4.82
N GLU A 440 3.53 -9.93 5.40
CA GLU A 440 2.84 -10.14 6.65
C GLU A 440 3.78 -10.71 7.72
N SER A 441 4.12 -9.89 8.72
CA SER A 441 4.64 -10.29 10.03
C SER A 441 6.03 -10.92 10.11
N ILE A 442 6.80 -10.97 9.03
CA ILE A 442 8.18 -11.41 9.04
C ILE A 442 9.10 -10.19 8.91
N SER A 443 10.17 -10.13 9.68
CA SER A 443 11.20 -9.10 9.59
C SER A 443 12.51 -9.79 9.23
N ILE A 444 13.18 -9.33 8.18
CA ILE A 444 14.45 -9.92 7.71
C ILE A 444 15.47 -8.79 7.57
N ASP A 445 15.91 -8.25 8.70
CA ASP A 445 16.89 -7.17 8.72
C ASP A 445 18.26 -7.58 8.15
N SER A 446 18.51 -8.87 8.09
CA SER A 446 19.75 -9.45 7.56
C SER A 446 19.94 -9.28 6.05
N VAL A 447 18.88 -8.97 5.29
CA VAL A 447 18.95 -8.71 3.84
C VAL A 447 19.30 -7.24 3.59
N ASP A 448 20.30 -7.01 2.75
CA ASP A 448 20.75 -5.66 2.36
C ASP A 448 20.34 -5.29 0.93
N TYR A 449 20.07 -6.26 0.06
CA TYR A 449 19.75 -6.08 -1.36
C TYR A 449 18.43 -6.73 -1.73
N CYS A 450 17.49 -5.94 -2.22
CA CYS A 450 16.14 -6.39 -2.59
C CYS A 450 15.85 -6.03 -4.05
N PHE A 451 15.60 -7.04 -4.89
CA PHE A 451 15.19 -6.88 -6.28
C PHE A 451 13.67 -7.06 -6.39
N ILE A 452 12.97 -6.02 -6.78
CA ILE A 452 11.55 -6.07 -7.14
C ILE A 452 11.49 -6.45 -8.61
N ALA A 453 11.47 -7.76 -8.87
CA ALA A 453 11.48 -8.31 -10.23
C ALA A 453 10.11 -8.24 -10.92
N GLU A 454 9.04 -8.00 -10.18
CA GLU A 454 7.71 -7.78 -10.71
C GLU A 454 7.09 -6.57 -10.03
N LEU A 455 6.84 -5.51 -10.81
CA LEU A 455 6.21 -4.29 -10.33
C LEU A 455 4.73 -4.53 -10.01
N HIS A 456 4.23 -3.89 -8.98
CA HIS A 456 2.82 -3.95 -8.59
C HIS A 456 2.12 -2.64 -8.98
N TRP A 457 0.84 -2.71 -9.35
CA TRP A 457 -0.03 -1.53 -9.59
C TRP A 457 -0.18 -0.60 -8.39
N ASN A 458 0.25 -1.05 -7.22
CA ASN A 458 0.10 -0.37 -5.96
C ASN A 458 1.45 -0.38 -5.21
N ASP A 459 2.07 0.79 -5.11
CA ASP A 459 3.34 0.97 -4.39
C ASP A 459 3.25 0.55 -2.94
N SER A 460 2.10 0.76 -2.29
CA SER A 460 1.88 0.33 -0.90
C SER A 460 2.14 -1.18 -0.67
N LYS A 461 1.89 -2.03 -1.67
CA LYS A 461 2.17 -3.47 -1.56
C LYS A 461 3.65 -3.79 -1.78
N MET A 462 4.32 -3.06 -2.67
CA MET A 462 5.76 -3.18 -2.85
C MET A 462 6.51 -2.64 -1.63
N SER A 463 6.11 -1.49 -1.12
CA SER A 463 6.70 -0.92 0.07
C SER A 463 6.49 -1.80 1.31
N GLN A 464 5.33 -2.43 1.47
CA GLN A 464 5.11 -3.44 2.50
C GLN A 464 6.09 -4.62 2.40
N PHE A 465 6.49 -4.99 1.20
CA PHE A 465 7.46 -6.04 0.97
C PHE A 465 8.87 -5.60 1.38
N TYR A 466 9.41 -4.52 0.81
CA TYR A 466 10.80 -4.15 1.11
C TYR A 466 10.98 -3.56 2.50
N TYR A 467 9.96 -2.98 3.14
CA TYR A 467 10.03 -2.61 4.55
C TYR A 467 10.07 -3.81 5.52
N ARG A 468 10.08 -5.05 5.02
CA ARG A 468 10.45 -6.23 5.84
C ARG A 468 11.96 -6.30 6.09
N PHE A 469 12.72 -5.68 5.23
CA PHE A 469 14.18 -5.58 5.32
C PHE A 469 14.64 -4.30 6.01
N ILE A 470 13.75 -3.32 6.20
CA ILE A 470 14.03 -2.02 6.84
C ILE A 470 13.17 -1.91 8.11
N ARG A 471 13.83 -1.79 9.26
CA ARG A 471 13.17 -1.70 10.57
C ARG A 471 13.78 -0.58 11.41
N TYR A 472 13.06 -0.15 12.44
CA TYR A 472 13.58 0.80 13.43
C TYR A 472 14.96 0.41 13.97
N ILE A 473 15.17 -0.90 14.20
CA ILE A 473 16.43 -1.46 14.68
C ILE A 473 17.52 -1.53 13.61
N SER A 474 17.19 -1.37 12.32
CA SER A 474 18.16 -1.49 11.22
C SER A 474 19.27 -0.45 11.36
N THR A 475 20.49 -0.88 11.07
CA THR A 475 21.71 -0.04 11.11
C THR A 475 22.46 -0.05 9.80
N ARG A 476 22.13 -0.97 8.87
CA ARG A 476 22.79 -1.15 7.59
C ARG A 476 21.98 -0.54 6.47
N GLU A 477 22.66 -0.01 5.46
CA GLU A 477 22.04 0.49 4.23
C GLU A 477 21.32 -0.64 3.47
N LYS A 478 20.22 -0.30 2.85
CA LYS A 478 19.32 -1.20 2.13
C LYS A 478 19.12 -0.72 0.70
N TYR A 479 19.48 -1.54 -0.25
CA TYR A 479 19.40 -1.24 -1.67
C TYR A 479 18.18 -1.93 -2.28
N ILE A 480 17.27 -1.14 -2.84
CA ILE A 480 16.01 -1.61 -3.43
C ILE A 480 16.07 -1.33 -4.92
N TYR A 481 16.10 -2.39 -5.71
CA TYR A 481 16.15 -2.31 -7.16
C TYR A 481 14.76 -2.54 -7.77
N TYR A 482 14.24 -1.56 -8.48
CA TYR A 482 13.07 -1.70 -9.33
C TYR A 482 13.50 -2.18 -10.71
N VAL A 483 13.22 -3.44 -11.03
CA VAL A 483 13.65 -4.05 -12.29
C VAL A 483 12.56 -3.88 -13.34
N ASN A 484 12.89 -3.26 -14.46
CA ASN A 484 11.91 -2.99 -15.52
C ASN A 484 12.50 -3.03 -16.93
N PHE A 485 11.60 -3.11 -17.90
CA PHE A 485 11.89 -2.88 -19.32
C PHE A 485 11.36 -1.50 -19.71
N PRO A 486 12.21 -0.47 -19.92
CA PRO A 486 11.77 0.90 -20.17
C PRO A 486 10.90 1.07 -21.41
N GLU A 487 11.08 0.22 -22.44
CA GLU A 487 10.35 0.27 -23.71
C GLU A 487 9.14 -0.68 -23.74
N SER A 488 8.49 -0.87 -22.60
CA SER A 488 7.34 -1.75 -22.46
C SER A 488 6.20 -1.08 -21.69
N ILE A 489 5.12 -1.82 -21.52
CA ILE A 489 3.97 -1.42 -20.69
C ILE A 489 4.38 -1.06 -19.25
N GLU A 490 5.54 -1.50 -18.77
CA GLU A 490 6.02 -1.19 -17.43
C GLU A 490 6.34 0.30 -17.26
N THR A 491 6.68 1.01 -18.34
CA THR A 491 6.79 2.47 -18.29
C THR A 491 5.49 3.12 -17.80
N ASN A 492 4.35 2.68 -18.32
CA ASN A 492 3.05 3.19 -17.88
C ASN A 492 2.76 2.85 -16.43
N LEU A 493 3.17 1.65 -16.00
CA LEU A 493 3.03 1.23 -14.63
C LEU A 493 3.88 2.09 -13.69
N ILE A 494 5.10 2.46 -14.10
CA ILE A 494 5.99 3.34 -13.33
C ILE A 494 5.37 4.74 -13.21
N TYR A 495 4.86 5.31 -14.29
CA TYR A 495 4.15 6.60 -14.23
C TYR A 495 2.95 6.57 -13.29
N LEU A 496 2.17 5.48 -13.34
CA LEU A 496 1.06 5.29 -12.41
C LEU A 496 1.53 5.23 -10.95
N LEU A 497 2.61 4.52 -10.69
CA LEU A 497 3.18 4.40 -9.34
C LEU A 497 3.64 5.75 -8.80
N VAL A 498 4.35 6.53 -9.61
CA VAL A 498 4.81 7.89 -9.24
C VAL A 498 3.62 8.81 -8.99
N SER A 499 2.60 8.77 -9.85
CA SER A 499 1.38 9.57 -9.66
C SER A 499 0.66 9.24 -8.35
N LYS A 500 0.56 7.94 -8.00
CA LYS A 500 -0.04 7.51 -6.73
C LYS A 500 0.80 7.92 -5.53
N GLU A 501 2.11 7.80 -5.61
CA GLU A 501 3.01 8.25 -4.54
C GLU A 501 2.94 9.78 -4.36
N ARG A 502 2.80 10.54 -5.43
CA ARG A 502 2.59 12.00 -5.37
C ARG A 502 1.34 12.35 -4.56
N MET A 503 0.23 11.63 -4.78
CA MET A 503 -0.98 11.81 -3.98
C MET A 503 -0.78 11.46 -2.51
N LEU A 504 -0.02 10.38 -2.24
CA LEU A 504 0.35 10.01 -0.87
C LEU A 504 1.19 11.08 -0.19
N ARG A 505 2.17 11.63 -0.89
CA ARG A 505 3.04 12.72 -0.40
C ARG A 505 2.24 13.99 -0.12
N PHE A 506 1.31 14.33 -1.01
CA PHE A 506 0.39 15.43 -0.78
C PHE A 506 -0.41 15.25 0.53
N LEU A 507 -0.98 14.07 0.77
CA LEU A 507 -1.68 13.77 2.02
C LEU A 507 -0.77 13.81 3.25
N LYS A 508 0.55 13.66 3.05
CA LYS A 508 1.56 13.83 4.09
C LYS A 508 2.05 15.27 4.26
N GLY A 509 1.41 16.23 3.57
CA GLY A 509 1.78 17.65 3.63
C GLY A 509 3.04 17.99 2.82
N GLN A 510 3.50 17.10 1.95
CA GLN A 510 4.65 17.31 1.08
C GLN A 510 4.16 17.67 -0.33
N ASP A 511 4.60 18.82 -0.83
CA ASP A 511 4.36 19.24 -2.21
C ASP A 511 5.63 18.98 -3.00
N ILE A 512 5.63 17.92 -3.77
CA ILE A 512 6.76 17.47 -4.58
C ILE A 512 6.33 17.43 -6.05
N SER A 513 7.17 17.91 -6.94
CA SER A 513 6.93 17.81 -8.38
C SER A 513 6.97 16.34 -8.83
N PHE A 514 6.36 16.08 -9.99
CA PHE A 514 6.38 14.73 -10.57
C PHE A 514 7.82 14.30 -10.91
N GLU A 515 8.61 15.21 -11.45
CA GLU A 515 9.99 15.00 -11.87
C GLU A 515 10.92 14.71 -10.68
N GLU A 516 10.79 15.48 -9.61
CA GLU A 516 11.55 15.26 -8.38
C GLU A 516 11.20 13.91 -7.74
N LEU A 517 9.90 13.59 -7.67
CA LEU A 517 9.45 12.32 -7.12
C LEU A 517 9.90 11.13 -7.98
N PHE A 518 9.88 11.30 -9.31
CA PHE A 518 10.34 10.27 -10.25
C PHE A 518 11.81 9.93 -9.99
N ALA A 519 12.64 10.94 -9.77
CA ALA A 519 14.05 10.78 -9.42
C ALA A 519 14.23 10.21 -8.00
N GLU A 520 13.46 10.68 -7.00
CA GLU A 520 13.51 10.16 -5.62
C GLU A 520 13.14 8.68 -5.55
N MET A 521 12.22 8.22 -6.38
CA MET A 521 11.89 6.80 -6.51
C MET A 521 12.96 5.99 -7.27
N GLY A 522 14.03 6.62 -7.71
CA GLY A 522 15.18 5.99 -8.35
C GLY A 522 15.04 5.79 -9.84
N PHE A 523 14.01 6.35 -10.49
CA PHE A 523 13.78 6.22 -11.94
C PHE A 523 14.40 7.38 -12.73
N SER A 524 14.73 7.11 -13.99
CA SER A 524 15.26 8.11 -14.93
C SER A 524 14.20 8.53 -15.94
N LEU A 525 13.62 9.71 -15.76
CA LEU A 525 12.58 10.24 -16.63
C LEU A 525 12.97 10.27 -18.14
N PRO A 526 14.20 10.63 -18.54
CA PRO A 526 14.60 10.57 -19.96
C PRO A 526 14.45 9.19 -20.60
N HIS A 527 14.64 8.11 -19.85
CA HIS A 527 14.53 6.74 -20.35
C HIS A 527 13.07 6.29 -20.55
N HIS A 528 12.13 6.99 -19.93
CA HIS A 528 10.70 6.70 -19.99
C HIS A 528 9.92 7.70 -20.86
N ARG A 529 10.58 8.74 -21.38
CA ARG A 529 9.94 9.74 -22.25
C ARG A 529 9.54 9.12 -23.59
N GLY A 530 8.31 9.35 -24.00
CA GLY A 530 7.79 8.98 -25.32
C GLY A 530 7.24 7.56 -25.45
N ALA A 531 7.36 6.71 -24.43
CA ALA A 531 6.84 5.34 -24.48
C ALA A 531 5.34 5.22 -24.16
N VAL A 532 4.67 6.29 -23.80
CA VAL A 532 3.39 6.18 -23.11
C VAL A 532 2.22 6.79 -23.87
N PHE A 533 2.40 7.93 -24.48
CA PHE A 533 1.32 8.64 -25.17
C PHE A 533 1.89 9.61 -26.21
N ARG A 534 1.35 9.56 -27.38
CA ARG A 534 1.78 10.44 -28.47
C ARG A 534 0.79 11.53 -28.82
N GLY A 535 -0.39 11.52 -28.29
CA GLY A 535 -1.42 12.47 -28.63
C GLY A 535 -2.78 11.82 -28.88
N TYR A 536 -3.61 12.53 -29.56
CA TYR A 536 -4.90 12.03 -30.03
C TYR A 536 -4.81 11.87 -31.54
N ASP A 537 -5.45 10.82 -32.08
CA ASP A 537 -5.62 10.67 -33.53
C ASP A 537 -6.57 11.75 -34.08
N GLU A 538 -6.74 11.79 -35.39
CA GLU A 538 -7.63 12.76 -36.06
C GLU A 538 -9.09 12.68 -35.61
N GLU A 539 -9.46 11.60 -34.91
CA GLU A 539 -10.80 11.36 -34.38
C GLU A 539 -10.86 11.62 -32.84
N GLY A 540 -9.83 12.23 -32.26
CA GLY A 540 -9.76 12.58 -30.84
C GLY A 540 -9.54 11.39 -29.89
N ARG A 541 -9.08 10.25 -30.38
CA ARG A 541 -8.82 9.05 -29.60
C ARG A 541 -7.36 9.02 -29.12
N PRO A 542 -7.08 8.61 -27.87
CA PRO A 542 -5.71 8.54 -27.37
C PRO A 542 -4.90 7.48 -28.12
N GLU A 543 -3.78 7.88 -28.68
CA GLU A 543 -2.78 6.98 -29.22
C GLU A 543 -1.78 6.54 -28.14
N LEU A 544 -1.85 5.28 -27.75
CA LEU A 544 -0.95 4.67 -26.77
C LEU A 544 0.09 3.82 -27.49
N TYR A 545 1.36 4.10 -27.24
CA TYR A 545 2.48 3.35 -27.83
C TYR A 545 3.37 2.74 -26.74
N TRP A 546 3.58 1.43 -26.82
CA TRP A 546 4.54 0.70 -26.02
C TRP A 546 5.43 -0.13 -26.93
N GLY A 547 6.74 0.08 -26.86
CA GLY A 547 7.74 -0.63 -27.65
C GLY A 547 8.39 0.23 -28.72
N GLN A 548 9.47 -0.30 -29.31
CA GLN A 548 10.29 0.36 -30.32
C GLN A 548 9.53 0.58 -31.64
N GLN A 549 8.58 1.45 -31.68
CA GLN A 549 8.27 2.09 -32.96
C GLN A 549 9.14 3.33 -33.08
N GLN A 550 10.20 3.23 -33.89
CA GLN A 550 10.93 4.39 -34.35
C GLN A 550 9.92 5.43 -34.82
N ILE A 551 9.96 6.57 -34.20
CA ILE A 551 9.26 7.77 -34.66
C ILE A 551 10.00 8.13 -35.96
N ALA A 552 9.39 7.89 -37.09
CA ALA A 552 9.75 8.63 -38.27
C ALA A 552 9.52 10.12 -37.94
N ALA A 553 10.59 10.89 -38.00
CA ALA A 553 10.63 12.30 -37.69
C ALA A 553 9.67 13.10 -38.57
#